data_482548070ae2636a7459d54a8d4375fb
#
_entry.id   482548070ae2636a7459d54a8d4375fb
#
_cell.length_a   1.000
_cell.length_b   1.000
_cell.length_c   1.000
_cell.angle_alpha   90.00
_cell.angle_beta   90.00
_cell.angle_gamma   90.00
#
_symmetry.space_group_name_H-M   'P 1'
#
loop_
_entity.id
_entity.type
_entity.pdbx_description
1 polymer ?
#
loop_
_entity_poly.entity_id
_entity_poly.type
_entity_poly.pdbx_seq_one_letter_code
_entity_poly.pdbx_strand_id
1 'polypeptide(L)'
;AQELKEIGYNTGHFGKWHLNGVRGPGVPIFEDDEYNPGEFGFDKWVSVTNFFDVNPIMGDNGQIKDFEGSSSEVIVGEALNFIKKNVDDSNPFFTVIWDGSPHDPFVASEDDKIGFENLNKNSREHYGELVAFDRSIGILRKGLKEMGVEKNTIIWYCSDNGGLKN
;
A
#
# COMPACT_ATOMS: atom_id res chain seq x y z
N ALA A 1 -10.60 4.86 11.20
CA ALA A 1 -11.43 5.13 9.99
C ALA A 1 -12.88 5.38 10.38
N GLN A 2 -13.41 4.60 11.34
CA GLN A 2 -14.84 4.64 11.72
C GLN A 2 -15.35 6.06 12.02
N GLU A 3 -14.68 6.83 12.85
CA GLU A 3 -15.06 8.22 13.21
C GLU A 3 -15.15 9.14 11.97
N LEU A 4 -14.24 8.98 11.01
CA LEU A 4 -14.27 9.76 9.77
C LEU A 4 -15.43 9.32 8.87
N LYS A 5 -15.72 8.04 8.83
CA LYS A 5 -16.88 7.50 8.11
C LYS A 5 -18.21 8.07 8.66
N GLU A 6 -18.35 8.18 9.98
CA GLU A 6 -19.54 8.74 10.63
C GLU A 6 -19.80 10.20 10.28
N ILE A 7 -18.76 10.96 9.93
CA ILE A 7 -18.86 12.36 9.46
C ILE A 7 -18.84 12.49 7.94
N GLY A 8 -19.00 11.38 7.20
CA GLY A 8 -19.24 11.38 5.76
C GLY A 8 -18.00 11.20 4.87
N TYR A 9 -16.86 10.80 5.44
CA TYR A 9 -15.71 10.39 4.62
C TYR A 9 -15.89 8.98 4.10
N ASN A 10 -15.54 8.75 2.85
CA ASN A 10 -15.28 7.41 2.34
C ASN A 10 -13.86 6.99 2.73
N THR A 11 -13.69 5.76 3.16
CA THR A 11 -12.47 5.30 3.82
C THR A 11 -11.85 4.13 3.07
N GLY A 12 -10.54 4.18 2.81
CA GLY A 12 -9.81 3.14 2.09
C GLY A 12 -8.51 2.73 2.78
N HIS A 13 -8.20 1.43 2.76
CA HIS A 13 -6.95 0.86 3.24
C HIS A 13 -6.25 0.07 2.13
N PHE A 14 -4.95 0.31 1.93
CA PHE A 14 -4.17 -0.32 0.87
C PHE A 14 -2.82 -0.79 1.42
N GLY A 15 -2.55 -2.08 1.29
CA GLY A 15 -1.28 -2.68 1.67
C GLY A 15 -1.30 -3.56 2.91
N LYS A 16 -0.23 -3.50 3.69
CA LYS A 16 0.00 -4.30 4.90
C LYS A 16 -1.06 -4.01 5.96
N TRP A 17 -1.73 -5.05 6.46
CA TRP A 17 -2.70 -4.90 7.54
C TRP A 17 -2.13 -5.26 8.91
N HIS A 18 -1.51 -6.41 9.05
CA HIS A 18 -0.82 -6.94 10.25
C HIS A 18 -1.55 -6.76 11.60
N LEU A 19 -2.84 -6.48 11.59
CA LEU A 19 -3.64 -6.34 12.81
C LEU A 19 -4.41 -7.61 13.17
N ASN A 20 -4.58 -8.55 12.22
CA ASN A 20 -5.17 -9.85 12.51
C ASN A 20 -4.13 -10.96 12.74
N GLY A 21 -2.88 -10.77 12.38
CA GLY A 21 -1.70 -11.54 12.83
C GLY A 21 -1.71 -13.07 12.62
N VAL A 22 -2.75 -13.61 12.05
CA VAL A 22 -3.06 -15.05 12.12
C VAL A 22 -2.37 -15.85 11.04
N ARG A 23 -1.93 -15.21 9.95
CA ARG A 23 -1.36 -15.86 8.77
C ARG A 23 0.04 -15.36 8.48
N GLY A 24 0.75 -16.12 7.68
CA GLY A 24 2.10 -15.77 7.24
C GLY A 24 2.16 -14.53 6.35
N PRO A 25 3.38 -14.10 6.01
CA PRO A 25 3.61 -12.98 5.10
C PRO A 25 2.92 -13.17 3.74
N GLY A 26 2.47 -12.08 3.13
CA GLY A 26 1.88 -12.08 1.79
C GLY A 26 0.54 -12.79 1.66
N VAL A 27 -0.09 -13.19 2.77
CA VAL A 27 -1.40 -13.86 2.71
C VAL A 27 -2.51 -12.82 2.58
N PRO A 28 -3.39 -12.95 1.56
CA PRO A 28 -4.53 -12.07 1.39
C PRO A 28 -5.44 -12.03 2.61
N ILE A 29 -6.04 -10.87 2.89
CA ILE A 29 -7.09 -10.74 3.90
C ILE A 29 -8.43 -11.12 3.26
N PHE A 30 -9.21 -11.99 3.91
CA PHE A 30 -10.53 -12.39 3.45
C PHE A 30 -11.64 -11.62 4.16
N GLU A 31 -12.82 -11.59 3.54
CA GLU A 31 -13.99 -10.90 4.07
C GLU A 31 -14.43 -11.45 5.43
N ASP A 32 -14.31 -12.76 5.63
CA ASP A 32 -14.65 -13.48 6.84
C ASP A 32 -13.51 -13.60 7.86
N ASP A 33 -12.37 -12.97 7.58
CA ASP A 33 -11.29 -12.90 8.57
C ASP A 33 -11.70 -11.98 9.72
N GLU A 34 -11.52 -12.47 10.95
CA GLU A 34 -11.62 -11.63 12.14
C GLU A 34 -10.62 -10.47 12.05
N TYR A 35 -11.04 -9.29 12.46
CA TYR A 35 -10.23 -8.07 12.42
C TYR A 35 -9.77 -7.68 11.00
N ASN A 36 -10.58 -7.95 9.98
CA ASN A 36 -10.32 -7.42 8.64
C ASN A 36 -10.49 -5.88 8.61
N PRO A 37 -9.96 -5.16 7.62
CA PRO A 37 -10.07 -3.70 7.56
C PRO A 37 -11.51 -3.16 7.59
N GLY A 38 -12.48 -3.89 7.06
CA GLY A 38 -13.89 -3.53 7.08
C GLY A 38 -14.46 -3.38 8.50
N GLU A 39 -14.05 -4.25 9.43
CA GLU A 39 -14.46 -4.17 10.83
C GLU A 39 -13.92 -2.91 11.55
N PHE A 40 -12.87 -2.28 11.01
CA PHE A 40 -12.31 -1.03 11.51
C PHE A 40 -12.82 0.21 10.77
N GLY A 41 -13.85 0.03 9.94
CA GLY A 41 -14.55 1.12 9.27
C GLY A 41 -13.96 1.53 7.94
N PHE A 42 -13.20 0.67 7.27
CA PHE A 42 -12.77 0.90 5.89
C PHE A 42 -13.81 0.36 4.90
N ASP A 43 -14.28 1.23 4.00
CA ASP A 43 -15.28 0.88 2.96
C ASP A 43 -14.64 0.10 1.81
N LYS A 44 -13.40 0.43 1.50
CA LYS A 44 -12.58 -0.23 0.47
C LYS A 44 -11.25 -0.64 1.06
N TRP A 45 -10.80 -1.84 0.74
CA TRP A 45 -9.46 -2.27 1.10
C TRP A 45 -8.88 -3.26 0.09
N VAL A 46 -7.57 -3.13 -0.13
CA VAL A 46 -6.75 -4.09 -0.88
C VAL A 46 -5.56 -4.42 0.00
N SER A 47 -5.59 -5.59 0.65
CA SER A 47 -4.74 -5.82 1.81
C SER A 47 -4.19 -7.24 1.90
N VAL A 48 -3.02 -7.35 2.54
CA VAL A 48 -2.38 -8.59 2.97
C VAL A 48 -2.08 -8.54 4.46
N THR A 49 -1.80 -9.68 5.06
CA THR A 49 -1.54 -9.76 6.51
C THR A 49 -0.26 -9.04 6.93
N ASN A 50 0.81 -9.16 6.17
CA ASN A 50 2.12 -8.59 6.52
C ASN A 50 2.83 -8.06 5.26
N PHE A 51 4.16 -8.22 5.16
CA PHE A 51 4.90 -7.77 3.98
C PHE A 51 4.54 -8.56 2.72
N PHE A 52 4.78 -7.97 1.58
CA PHE A 52 4.49 -8.50 0.26
C PHE A 52 5.45 -7.88 -0.77
N ASP A 53 5.70 -8.63 -1.86
CA ASP A 53 6.75 -8.35 -2.81
C ASP A 53 6.24 -7.95 -4.19
N VAL A 54 7.05 -8.23 -5.21
CA VAL A 54 6.70 -8.09 -6.63
C VAL A 54 5.60 -9.10 -6.98
N ASN A 55 4.62 -8.65 -7.76
CA ASN A 55 3.44 -9.42 -8.20
C ASN A 55 2.62 -9.98 -7.01
N PRO A 56 2.14 -9.13 -6.11
CA PRO A 56 1.45 -9.60 -4.91
C PRO A 56 0.07 -10.17 -5.21
N ILE A 57 -0.32 -11.17 -4.41
CA ILE A 57 -1.71 -11.65 -4.33
C ILE A 57 -2.33 -11.01 -3.09
N MET A 58 -3.42 -10.29 -3.25
CA MET A 58 -4.03 -9.53 -2.16
C MET A 58 -5.53 -9.80 -2.03
N GLY A 59 -6.10 -9.50 -0.89
CA GLY A 59 -7.54 -9.46 -0.68
C GLY A 59 -8.11 -8.11 -1.12
N ASP A 60 -8.92 -8.07 -2.15
CA ASP A 60 -9.69 -6.91 -2.57
C ASP A 60 -11.10 -7.02 -1.97
N ASN A 61 -11.35 -6.32 -0.88
CA ASN A 61 -12.56 -6.49 -0.06
C ASN A 61 -12.89 -7.97 0.22
N GLY A 62 -11.83 -8.76 0.49
CA GLY A 62 -11.95 -10.18 0.78
C GLY A 62 -11.88 -11.12 -0.41
N GLN A 63 -11.95 -10.63 -1.63
CA GLN A 63 -11.78 -11.44 -2.83
C GLN A 63 -10.31 -11.52 -3.22
N ILE A 64 -9.83 -12.73 -3.52
CA ILE A 64 -8.45 -12.91 -3.98
C ILE A 64 -8.24 -12.23 -5.32
N LYS A 65 -7.19 -11.44 -5.44
CA LYS A 65 -6.82 -10.75 -6.66
C LYS A 65 -5.31 -10.81 -6.86
N ASP A 66 -4.91 -11.20 -8.08
CA ASP A 66 -3.52 -11.17 -8.52
C ASP A 66 -3.18 -9.78 -9.08
N PHE A 67 -1.98 -9.30 -8.75
CA PHE A 67 -1.46 -8.04 -9.25
C PHE A 67 -0.09 -8.24 -9.89
N GLU A 68 0.25 -7.40 -10.85
CA GLU A 68 1.55 -7.38 -11.50
C GLU A 68 2.31 -6.09 -11.15
N GLY A 69 3.62 -6.21 -10.93
CA GLY A 69 4.51 -5.12 -10.64
C GLY A 69 4.98 -5.04 -9.19
N SER A 70 5.65 -3.95 -8.86
CA SER A 70 6.12 -3.69 -7.50
C SER A 70 4.94 -3.48 -6.55
N SER A 71 4.99 -4.10 -5.38
CA SER A 71 3.94 -4.00 -4.37
C SER A 71 3.61 -2.57 -3.98
N SER A 72 4.62 -1.71 -3.82
CA SER A 72 4.44 -0.29 -3.48
C SER A 72 3.66 0.47 -4.55
N GLU A 73 3.95 0.19 -5.84
CA GLU A 73 3.22 0.82 -6.95
C GLU A 73 1.80 0.29 -7.10
N VAL A 74 1.61 -1.01 -6.86
CA VAL A 74 0.30 -1.66 -6.89
C VAL A 74 -0.65 -1.02 -5.88
N ILE A 75 -0.23 -0.92 -4.61
CA ILE A 75 -1.10 -0.36 -3.56
C ILE A 75 -1.39 1.12 -3.77
N VAL A 76 -0.42 1.88 -4.28
CA VAL A 76 -0.63 3.29 -4.63
C VAL A 76 -1.58 3.41 -5.82
N GLY A 77 -1.48 2.54 -6.83
CA GLY A 77 -2.41 2.49 -7.96
C GLY A 77 -3.85 2.23 -7.52
N GLU A 78 -4.06 1.24 -6.65
CA GLU A 78 -5.39 0.93 -6.10
C GLU A 78 -5.92 2.06 -5.20
N ALA A 79 -5.04 2.71 -4.42
CA ALA A 79 -5.41 3.89 -3.63
C ALA A 79 -5.84 5.06 -4.54
N LEU A 80 -5.12 5.32 -5.63
CA LEU A 80 -5.49 6.36 -6.60
C LEU A 80 -6.80 6.06 -7.32
N ASN A 81 -7.10 4.79 -7.64
CA ASN A 81 -8.39 4.38 -8.19
C ASN A 81 -9.54 4.70 -7.21
N PHE A 82 -9.34 4.40 -5.93
CA PHE A 82 -10.30 4.75 -4.87
C PHE A 82 -10.46 6.27 -4.74
N ILE A 83 -9.36 7.01 -4.67
CA ILE A 83 -9.37 8.47 -4.56
C ILE A 83 -10.09 9.10 -5.75
N LYS A 84 -9.76 8.66 -6.98
CA LYS A 84 -10.39 9.16 -8.20
C LYS A 84 -11.91 9.00 -8.17
N LYS A 85 -12.41 7.84 -7.79
CA LYS A 85 -13.85 7.61 -7.66
C LYS A 85 -14.49 8.60 -6.70
N ASN A 86 -13.86 8.85 -5.55
CA ASN A 86 -14.38 9.79 -4.56
C ASN A 86 -14.35 11.24 -5.05
N VAL A 87 -13.31 11.64 -5.79
CA VAL A 87 -13.21 12.96 -6.41
C VAL A 87 -14.31 13.14 -7.46
N ASP A 88 -14.53 12.14 -8.32
CA ASP A 88 -15.56 12.17 -9.36
C ASP A 88 -16.97 12.28 -8.73
N ASP A 89 -17.20 11.62 -7.59
CA ASP A 89 -18.45 11.64 -6.84
C ASP A 89 -18.58 12.84 -5.87
N SER A 90 -17.56 13.70 -5.78
CA SER A 90 -17.48 14.83 -4.86
C SER A 90 -17.56 14.46 -3.37
N ASN A 91 -17.09 13.28 -3.01
CA ASN A 91 -17.03 12.80 -1.63
C ASN A 91 -15.66 13.07 -0.99
N PRO A 92 -15.60 13.46 0.29
CA PRO A 92 -14.35 13.48 1.02
C PRO A 92 -13.81 12.05 1.21
N PHE A 93 -12.48 11.92 1.20
CA PHE A 93 -11.85 10.60 1.35
C PHE A 93 -10.78 10.60 2.44
N PHE A 94 -10.65 9.46 3.08
CA PHE A 94 -9.56 9.13 3.99
C PHE A 94 -8.89 7.84 3.50
N THR A 95 -7.63 7.93 3.16
CA THR A 95 -6.87 6.82 2.55
C THR A 95 -5.67 6.49 3.40
N VAL A 96 -5.55 5.24 3.81
CA VAL A 96 -4.40 4.68 4.51
C VAL A 96 -3.62 3.80 3.52
N ILE A 97 -2.35 4.11 3.34
CA ILE A 97 -1.43 3.31 2.51
C ILE A 97 -0.32 2.83 3.43
N TRP A 98 -0.34 1.55 3.78
CA TRP A 98 0.68 0.92 4.59
C TRP A 98 1.54 0.02 3.71
N ASP A 99 2.72 0.53 3.37
CA ASP A 99 3.65 -0.19 2.52
C ASP A 99 4.25 -1.39 3.27
N GLY A 100 4.44 -2.49 2.56
CA GLY A 100 5.17 -3.64 3.06
C GLY A 100 6.68 -3.49 2.92
N SER A 101 7.11 -2.70 1.95
CA SER A 101 8.53 -2.45 1.67
C SER A 101 9.08 -1.25 2.46
N PRO A 102 10.37 -1.25 2.81
CA PRO A 102 11.31 -2.37 2.68
C PRO A 102 11.32 -3.25 3.93
N HIS A 103 10.77 -4.45 3.85
CA HIS A 103 10.75 -5.44 4.93
C HIS A 103 11.44 -6.72 4.47
N ASP A 104 12.29 -7.29 5.31
CA ASP A 104 12.95 -8.58 5.02
C ASP A 104 11.93 -9.75 4.95
N PRO A 105 12.06 -10.69 3.99
CA PRO A 105 13.08 -10.80 2.94
C PRO A 105 12.84 -9.79 1.81
N PHE A 106 13.93 -9.13 1.37
CA PHE A 106 13.85 -8.13 0.30
C PHE A 106 13.78 -8.78 -1.07
N VAL A 107 12.84 -8.31 -1.90
CA VAL A 107 12.68 -8.73 -3.30
C VAL A 107 12.30 -7.53 -4.16
N ALA A 108 13.20 -7.14 -5.05
CA ALA A 108 12.98 -6.06 -6.00
C ALA A 108 12.98 -6.54 -7.44
N SER A 109 12.39 -5.76 -8.34
CA SER A 109 12.49 -6.01 -9.78
C SER A 109 13.93 -5.88 -10.27
N GLU A 110 14.28 -6.56 -11.36
CA GLU A 110 15.63 -6.45 -11.92
C GLU A 110 15.96 -5.01 -12.34
N ASP A 111 14.97 -4.28 -12.87
CA ASP A 111 15.14 -2.89 -13.30
C ASP A 111 15.44 -1.95 -12.12
N ASP A 112 14.84 -2.19 -10.97
CA ASP A 112 15.06 -1.38 -9.77
C ASP A 112 16.41 -1.65 -9.09
N LYS A 113 17.09 -2.72 -9.48
CA LYS A 113 18.42 -3.09 -9.00
C LYS A 113 19.58 -2.53 -9.84
N ILE A 114 19.26 -1.83 -10.94
CA ILE A 114 20.27 -1.21 -11.80
C ILE A 114 21.01 -0.11 -11.04
N GLY A 115 22.34 -0.16 -11.09
CA GLY A 115 23.24 0.76 -10.37
C GLY A 115 23.71 0.25 -9.00
N PHE A 116 23.17 -0.89 -8.53
CA PHE A 116 23.57 -1.52 -7.26
C PHE A 116 24.32 -2.84 -7.42
N GLU A 117 24.88 -3.10 -8.60
CA GLU A 117 25.55 -4.38 -8.97
C GLU A 117 26.76 -4.69 -8.08
N ASN A 118 27.40 -3.67 -7.53
CA ASN A 118 28.56 -3.81 -6.65
C ASN A 118 28.23 -4.17 -5.20
N LEU A 119 26.94 -4.17 -4.85
CA LEU A 119 26.50 -4.53 -3.51
C LEU A 119 26.27 -6.05 -3.37
N ASN A 120 26.29 -6.53 -2.13
CA ASN A 120 25.84 -7.90 -1.87
C ASN A 120 24.36 -8.06 -2.22
N LYS A 121 23.92 -9.31 -2.40
CA LYS A 121 22.56 -9.61 -2.86
C LYS A 121 21.50 -8.95 -1.98
N ASN A 122 21.59 -9.07 -0.67
CA ASN A 122 20.58 -8.55 0.25
C ASN A 122 20.46 -7.02 0.19
N SER A 123 21.60 -6.32 0.18
CA SER A 123 21.61 -4.86 0.04
C SER A 123 21.10 -4.42 -1.33
N ARG A 124 21.41 -5.16 -2.38
CA ARG A 124 20.94 -4.86 -3.74
C ARG A 124 19.40 -4.98 -3.84
N GLU A 125 18.84 -6.03 -3.28
CA GLU A 125 17.37 -6.19 -3.22
C GLU A 125 16.74 -5.06 -2.39
N HIS A 126 17.28 -4.78 -1.20
CA HIS A 126 16.79 -3.73 -0.32
C HIS A 126 16.78 -2.34 -0.99
N TYR A 127 17.89 -1.96 -1.65
CA TYR A 127 17.93 -0.67 -2.36
C TYR A 127 17.00 -0.63 -3.57
N GLY A 128 16.81 -1.76 -4.25
CA GLY A 128 15.82 -1.88 -5.33
C GLY A 128 14.38 -1.65 -4.83
N GLU A 129 14.02 -2.20 -3.69
CA GLU A 129 12.71 -1.91 -3.07
C GLU A 129 12.56 -0.43 -2.72
N LEU A 130 13.60 0.23 -2.21
CA LEU A 130 13.56 1.67 -1.93
C LEU A 130 13.36 2.51 -3.19
N VAL A 131 13.92 2.10 -4.34
CA VAL A 131 13.69 2.76 -5.63
C VAL A 131 12.22 2.67 -6.03
N ALA A 132 11.62 1.47 -5.94
CA ALA A 132 10.20 1.27 -6.24
C ALA A 132 9.29 2.05 -5.28
N PHE A 133 9.65 2.07 -4.00
CA PHE A 133 8.92 2.81 -2.97
C PHE A 133 8.96 4.33 -3.22
N ASP A 134 10.13 4.91 -3.47
CA ASP A 134 10.24 6.35 -3.82
C ASP A 134 9.42 6.69 -5.07
N ARG A 135 9.50 5.85 -6.10
CA ARG A 135 8.71 6.01 -7.32
C ARG A 135 7.20 5.96 -7.04
N SER A 136 6.74 5.10 -6.15
CA SER A 136 5.33 5.00 -5.76
C SER A 136 4.81 6.29 -5.12
N ILE A 137 5.61 6.94 -4.28
CA ILE A 137 5.29 8.27 -3.70
C ILE A 137 5.19 9.33 -4.81
N GLY A 138 6.08 9.26 -5.79
CA GLY A 138 6.02 10.12 -6.98
C GLY A 138 4.71 9.94 -7.76
N ILE A 139 4.29 8.68 -7.97
CA ILE A 139 3.02 8.31 -8.62
C ILE A 139 1.83 8.86 -7.85
N LEU A 140 1.80 8.68 -6.52
CA LEU A 140 0.73 9.21 -5.67
C LEU A 140 0.60 10.73 -5.82
N ARG A 141 1.69 11.47 -5.67
CA ARG A 141 1.70 12.93 -5.78
C ARG A 141 1.25 13.42 -7.16
N LYS A 142 1.72 12.75 -8.22
CA LYS A 142 1.31 13.05 -9.60
C LYS A 142 -0.18 12.80 -9.80
N GLY A 143 -0.70 11.67 -9.33
CA GLY A 143 -2.12 11.34 -9.43
C GLY A 143 -3.02 12.36 -8.72
N LEU A 144 -2.67 12.78 -7.50
CA LEU A 144 -3.41 13.83 -6.78
C LEU A 144 -3.41 15.17 -7.53
N LYS A 145 -2.29 15.52 -8.17
CA LYS A 145 -2.18 16.72 -8.98
C LYS A 145 -3.03 16.64 -10.25
N GLU A 146 -3.00 15.52 -10.96
CA GLU A 146 -3.80 15.30 -12.17
C GLU A 146 -5.30 15.32 -11.89
N MET A 147 -5.72 14.87 -10.70
CA MET A 147 -7.11 14.99 -10.23
C MET A 147 -7.47 16.38 -9.69
N GLY A 148 -6.50 17.31 -9.59
CA GLY A 148 -6.72 18.68 -9.11
C GLY A 148 -6.96 18.82 -7.62
N VAL A 149 -6.69 17.77 -6.81
CA VAL A 149 -6.97 17.75 -5.37
C VAL A 149 -5.72 17.92 -4.50
N GLU A 150 -4.54 18.07 -5.08
CA GLU A 150 -3.28 18.16 -4.33
C GLU A 150 -3.27 19.25 -3.26
N LYS A 151 -3.93 20.40 -3.52
CA LYS A 151 -3.99 21.53 -2.60
C LYS A 151 -5.04 21.39 -1.50
N ASN A 152 -5.93 20.43 -1.66
CA ASN A 152 -7.00 20.10 -0.69
C ASN A 152 -6.80 18.73 -0.06
N THR A 153 -5.59 18.18 -0.16
CA THR A 153 -5.25 16.87 0.41
C THR A 153 -4.03 17.00 1.32
N ILE A 154 -4.14 16.50 2.53
CA ILE A 154 -3.01 16.38 3.46
C ILE A 154 -2.42 15.00 3.26
N ILE A 155 -1.11 14.93 2.98
CA ILE A 155 -0.34 13.70 2.98
C ILE A 155 0.48 13.66 4.27
N TRP A 156 0.25 12.63 5.07
CA TRP A 156 1.06 12.34 6.25
C TRP A 156 1.95 11.13 5.95
N TYR A 157 3.24 11.29 6.14
CA TYR A 157 4.22 10.22 5.93
C TYR A 157 5.02 9.97 7.20
N CYS A 158 5.12 8.71 7.61
CA CYS A 158 5.94 8.28 8.73
C CYS A 158 6.38 6.83 8.55
N SER A 159 7.45 6.44 9.24
CA SER A 159 7.82 5.04 9.43
C SER A 159 7.15 4.52 10.69
N ASP A 160 6.81 3.23 10.72
CA ASP A 160 6.24 2.56 11.89
C ASP A 160 7.31 2.28 12.97
N ASN A 161 8.49 1.81 12.57
CA ASN A 161 9.54 1.36 13.51
C ASN A 161 10.99 1.65 13.04
N GLY A 162 11.16 2.29 11.89
CA GLY A 162 12.47 2.54 11.29
C GLY A 162 13.06 1.32 10.58
N GLY A 163 14.23 1.51 9.97
CA GLY A 163 14.93 0.47 9.22
C GLY A 163 15.50 -0.64 10.10
N LEU A 164 15.53 -1.86 9.58
CA LEU A 164 16.23 -2.97 10.20
C LEU A 164 17.75 -2.76 10.13
N LYS A 165 18.46 -3.14 11.17
CA LYS A 165 19.92 -3.18 11.13
C LYS A 165 20.36 -4.36 10.26
N ASN A 166 21.09 -4.09 9.19
CA ASN A 166 21.78 -5.09 8.38
C ASN A 166 23.06 -5.53 9.06
#